data_da7c546c61cd69e6cc27367f04ff1716
#
_entry.id   da7c546c61cd69e6cc27367f04ff1716
#
_cell.length_a   1.000
_cell.length_b   1.000
_cell.length_c   1.000
_cell.angle_alpha   90.00
_cell.angle_beta   90.00
_cell.angle_gamma   90.00
#
_symmetry.space_group_name_H-M   'P 1'
#
loop_
_entity.id
_entity.type
_entity.pdbx_description
1 polymer ?
#
loop_
_entity_poly.entity_id
_entity_poly.type
_entity_poly.pdbx_seq_one_letter_code
_entity_poly.pdbx_strand_id
1 'polypeptide(L)'
;MHSHNRIFVFISFVTLGRLFVVVPENMHRFPRHFSLSLLLLYSPRALRRIRNFVKGRPSYLVPGKIGGDALRLAKALNIPMFGPKPSVASLYATKSGCKNIFADAKVMMPYGAHDIYDEHELLLTLAKLIAAYPTIEQWIFKINDEVQAYEKM
;
A
#
# COMPACT_ATOMS: atom_id res chain seq x y z
N MET A 1 6.38 -24.87 -13.91
CA MET A 1 7.29 -23.70 -13.83
C MET A 1 6.95 -22.94 -12.56
N HIS A 2 7.80 -23.05 -11.52
CA HIS A 2 7.56 -22.40 -10.22
C HIS A 2 8.08 -20.96 -10.31
N SER A 3 7.14 -20.02 -10.45
CA SER A 3 7.47 -18.61 -10.29
C SER A 3 7.82 -18.37 -8.81
N HIS A 4 9.11 -18.22 -8.53
CA HIS A 4 9.60 -17.80 -7.21
C HIS A 4 9.31 -16.31 -7.08
N ASN A 5 8.17 -15.95 -6.48
CA ASN A 5 7.94 -14.59 -5.99
C ASN A 5 8.99 -14.29 -4.90
N ARG A 6 10.11 -13.73 -5.31
CA ARG A 6 11.16 -13.25 -4.39
C ARG A 6 10.72 -11.90 -3.86
N ILE A 7 10.29 -11.86 -2.61
CA ILE A 7 10.02 -10.60 -1.91
C ILE A 7 11.37 -10.05 -1.43
N PHE A 8 11.75 -8.89 -1.94
CA PHE A 8 13.00 -8.23 -1.58
C PHE A 8 12.73 -7.06 -0.63
N VAL A 9 13.49 -7.00 0.46
CA VAL A 9 13.57 -5.80 1.31
C VAL A 9 14.76 -5.00 0.84
N PHE A 10 14.51 -3.80 0.34
CA PHE A 10 15.58 -2.90 -0.09
C PHE A 10 15.96 -1.97 1.07
N ILE A 11 17.20 -2.03 1.52
CA ILE A 11 17.77 -1.05 2.44
C ILE A 11 18.83 -0.30 1.65
N SER A 12 18.52 0.94 1.26
CA SER A 12 19.45 1.79 0.53
C SER A 12 20.18 2.73 1.49
N PHE A 13 21.50 2.82 1.35
CA PHE A 13 22.33 3.82 2.00
C PHE A 13 22.85 4.81 0.95
N VAL A 14 22.51 6.08 1.10
CA VAL A 14 22.76 7.14 0.12
C VAL A 14 24.25 7.38 -0.16
N THR A 15 25.16 6.96 0.70
CA THR A 15 26.56 7.37 0.64
C THR A 15 27.53 6.41 -0.04
N LEU A 16 27.15 5.23 -0.56
CA LEU A 16 28.12 4.31 -1.18
C LEU A 16 27.53 3.25 -2.12
N GLY A 17 26.35 3.43 -2.69
CA GLY A 17 25.77 2.48 -3.66
C GLY A 17 25.59 1.07 -3.11
N ARG A 18 25.48 0.89 -1.79
CA ARG A 18 25.33 -0.42 -1.15
C ARG A 18 23.86 -0.74 -0.98
N LEU A 19 23.40 -1.68 -1.77
CA LEU A 19 22.10 -2.29 -1.64
C LEU A 19 22.23 -3.60 -0.86
N PHE A 20 21.46 -3.75 0.24
CA PHE A 20 21.37 -4.99 0.98
C PHE A 20 19.99 -5.60 0.81
N VAL A 21 19.96 -6.85 0.37
CA VAL A 21 18.71 -7.61 0.23
C VAL A 21 18.60 -8.57 1.40
N VAL A 22 17.49 -8.48 2.13
CA VAL A 22 17.16 -9.39 3.24
C VAL A 22 15.89 -10.13 2.90
N VAL A 23 15.95 -11.44 2.94
CA VAL A 23 14.80 -12.32 2.67
C VAL A 23 14.31 -12.90 3.99
N PRO A 24 12.99 -12.81 4.29
CA PRO A 24 12.41 -13.45 5.46
C PRO A 24 12.60 -14.98 5.42
N GLU A 25 12.72 -15.58 6.59
CA GLU A 25 12.89 -17.03 6.73
C GLU A 25 11.54 -17.75 6.53
N ASN A 26 11.59 -18.95 5.98
CA ASN A 26 10.44 -19.86 5.92
C ASN A 26 9.17 -19.26 5.29
N MET A 27 9.30 -18.34 4.32
CA MET A 27 8.16 -17.68 3.68
C MET A 27 7.11 -18.65 3.13
N HIS A 28 7.54 -19.84 2.66
CA HIS A 28 6.68 -20.89 2.13
C HIS A 28 5.73 -21.51 3.17
N ARG A 29 6.00 -21.31 4.48
CA ARG A 29 5.18 -21.79 5.59
C ARG A 29 4.11 -20.82 6.04
N PHE A 30 4.15 -19.59 5.55
CA PHE A 30 3.20 -18.55 5.92
C PHE A 30 2.10 -18.38 4.86
N PRO A 31 0.90 -17.95 5.26
CA PRO A 31 -0.17 -17.64 4.34
C PRO A 31 0.26 -16.55 3.32
N ARG A 32 -0.22 -16.67 2.08
CA ARG A 32 0.14 -15.75 0.98
C ARG A 32 -0.27 -14.30 1.24
N HIS A 33 -1.30 -14.08 2.05
CA HIS A 33 -1.80 -12.73 2.40
C HIS A 33 -0.96 -12.01 3.47
N PHE A 34 0.07 -12.66 4.03
CA PHE A 34 0.92 -12.01 5.03
C PHE A 34 1.71 -10.86 4.38
N SER A 35 1.64 -9.67 5.04
CA SER A 35 2.45 -8.53 4.64
C SER A 35 3.94 -8.83 4.85
N LEU A 36 4.81 -8.18 4.06
CA LEU A 36 6.25 -8.31 4.25
C LEU A 36 6.69 -7.90 5.66
N SER A 37 6.06 -6.88 6.21
CA SER A 37 6.31 -6.43 7.59
C SER A 37 6.01 -7.54 8.61
N LEU A 38 4.91 -8.29 8.40
CA LEU A 38 4.55 -9.40 9.26
C LEU A 38 5.52 -10.57 9.11
N LEU A 39 5.88 -10.93 7.87
CA LEU A 39 6.88 -11.98 7.59
C LEU A 39 8.23 -11.67 8.28
N LEU A 40 8.67 -10.42 8.24
CA LEU A 40 9.91 -10.00 8.91
C LEU A 40 9.80 -10.11 10.44
N LEU A 41 8.65 -9.78 11.04
CA LEU A 41 8.42 -9.94 12.48
C LEU A 41 8.54 -11.41 12.93
N TYR A 42 8.15 -12.36 12.07
CA TYR A 42 8.29 -13.80 12.29
C TYR A 42 9.63 -14.38 11.79
N SER A 43 10.57 -13.53 11.38
CA SER A 43 11.87 -13.93 10.84
C SER A 43 13.03 -13.42 11.73
N PRO A 44 13.33 -14.08 12.85
CA PRO A 44 14.28 -13.56 13.86
C PRO A 44 15.69 -13.33 13.32
N ARG A 45 16.17 -14.15 12.35
CA ARG A 45 17.49 -13.95 11.74
C ARG A 45 17.49 -12.73 10.81
N ALA A 46 16.46 -12.60 9.96
CA ALA A 46 16.30 -11.45 9.10
C ALA A 46 16.17 -10.16 9.93
N LEU A 47 15.34 -10.18 10.97
CA LEU A 47 15.15 -9.05 11.88
C LEU A 47 16.45 -8.65 12.61
N ARG A 48 17.22 -9.63 13.09
CA ARG A 48 18.53 -9.40 13.71
C ARG A 48 19.50 -8.77 12.72
N ARG A 49 19.53 -9.26 11.48
CA ARG A 49 20.39 -8.71 10.41
C ARG A 49 20.04 -7.25 10.13
N ILE A 50 18.75 -6.94 9.97
CA ILE A 50 18.29 -5.56 9.76
C ILE A 50 18.68 -4.68 10.96
N ARG A 51 18.43 -5.15 12.18
CA ARG A 51 18.77 -4.42 13.41
C ARG A 51 20.26 -4.09 13.49
N ASN A 52 21.13 -5.01 13.09
CA ASN A 52 22.58 -4.76 13.05
C ASN A 52 22.95 -3.72 12.00
N PHE A 53 22.25 -3.66 10.86
CA PHE A 53 22.49 -2.64 9.84
C PHE A 53 22.06 -1.24 10.29
N VAL A 54 20.92 -1.11 10.98
CA VAL A 54 20.39 0.20 11.40
C VAL A 54 21.00 0.71 12.68
N LYS A 55 21.65 -0.15 13.47
CA LYS A 55 22.26 0.21 14.75
C LYS A 55 23.27 1.35 14.60
N GLY A 56 23.06 2.44 15.34
CA GLY A 56 23.95 3.62 15.33
C GLY A 56 23.94 4.43 14.04
N ARG A 57 22.96 4.20 13.16
CA ARG A 57 22.81 4.93 11.89
C ARG A 57 21.45 5.62 11.83
N PRO A 58 21.35 6.85 11.33
CA PRO A 58 20.08 7.46 11.00
C PRO A 58 19.34 6.57 10.00
N SER A 59 18.19 6.04 10.41
CA SER A 59 17.45 5.06 9.61
C SER A 59 15.95 5.27 9.77
N TYR A 60 15.17 4.94 8.75
CA TYR A 60 13.72 4.95 8.78
C TYR A 60 13.16 3.80 7.95
N LEU A 61 11.94 3.38 8.27
CA LEU A 61 11.22 2.34 7.55
C LEU A 61 10.26 2.96 6.55
N VAL A 62 10.36 2.53 5.28
CA VAL A 62 9.35 2.81 4.24
C VAL A 62 8.61 1.50 3.97
N PRO A 63 7.40 1.31 4.49
CA PRO A 63 6.65 0.09 4.26
C PRO A 63 5.96 0.11 2.88
N GLY A 64 5.81 -1.06 2.26
CA GLY A 64 5.03 -1.21 1.03
C GLY A 64 3.52 -1.01 1.28
N LYS A 65 3.04 -1.45 2.45
CA LYS A 65 1.68 -1.17 2.95
C LYS A 65 1.79 -0.60 4.35
N ILE A 66 1.16 0.57 4.56
CA ILE A 66 1.11 1.21 5.87
C ILE A 66 -0.02 0.57 6.68
N GLY A 67 0.35 -0.16 7.72
CA GLY A 67 -0.60 -0.87 8.59
C GLY A 67 -0.01 -1.11 9.97
N GLY A 68 -0.78 -1.77 10.84
CA GLY A 68 -0.36 -2.13 12.19
C GLY A 68 0.91 -2.96 12.23
N ASP A 69 1.11 -3.84 11.23
CA ASP A 69 2.31 -4.68 11.12
C ASP A 69 3.56 -3.86 10.83
N ALA A 70 3.46 -2.87 9.95
CA ALA A 70 4.56 -1.96 9.65
C ALA A 70 4.96 -1.13 10.88
N LEU A 71 3.96 -0.66 11.63
CA LEU A 71 4.21 0.06 12.89
C LEU A 71 4.88 -0.83 13.94
N ARG A 72 4.43 -2.10 14.07
CA ARG A 72 5.07 -3.08 14.96
C ARG A 72 6.52 -3.36 14.55
N LEU A 73 6.77 -3.49 13.24
CA LEU A 73 8.13 -3.69 12.72
C LEU A 73 9.03 -2.49 13.01
N ALA A 74 8.56 -1.27 12.78
CA ALA A 74 9.30 -0.05 13.09
C ALA A 74 9.67 0.03 14.57
N LYS A 75 8.72 -0.28 15.48
CA LYS A 75 8.96 -0.39 16.93
C LYS A 75 9.98 -1.48 17.26
N ALA A 76 9.88 -2.66 16.65
CA ALA A 76 10.81 -3.76 16.88
C ALA A 76 12.24 -3.43 16.43
N LEU A 77 12.40 -2.60 15.42
CA LEU A 77 13.68 -2.11 14.93
C LEU A 77 14.17 -0.85 15.65
N ASN A 78 13.32 -0.21 16.44
CA ASN A 78 13.55 1.09 17.08
C ASN A 78 13.93 2.19 16.10
N ILE A 79 13.20 2.28 14.98
CA ILE A 79 13.38 3.31 13.94
C ILE A 79 12.02 3.94 13.60
N PRO A 80 11.97 5.21 13.17
CA PRO A 80 10.74 5.83 12.72
C PRO A 80 10.21 5.17 11.45
N MET A 81 8.89 5.15 11.31
CA MET A 81 8.22 4.79 10.05
C MET A 81 7.96 6.06 9.24
N PHE A 82 8.36 6.06 7.98
CA PHE A 82 8.06 7.12 7.05
C PHE A 82 6.69 6.88 6.42
N GLY A 83 5.76 7.76 6.73
CA GLY A 83 4.38 7.70 6.26
C GLY A 83 3.38 8.16 7.32
N PRO A 84 2.10 8.28 6.97
CA PRO A 84 1.05 8.66 7.90
C PRO A 84 0.76 7.56 8.94
N LYS A 85 -0.04 7.89 9.94
CA LYS A 85 -0.57 6.87 10.87
C LYS A 85 -1.40 5.83 10.09
N PRO A 86 -1.41 4.54 10.49
CA PRO A 86 -2.17 3.50 9.80
C PRO A 86 -3.66 3.81 9.60
N SER A 87 -4.32 4.47 10.59
CA SER A 87 -5.71 4.88 10.48
C SER A 87 -5.94 5.94 9.39
N VAL A 88 -5.00 6.85 9.21
CA VAL A 88 -5.04 7.87 8.15
C VAL A 88 -4.74 7.22 6.80
N ALA A 89 -3.74 6.33 6.77
CA ALA A 89 -3.39 5.60 5.56
C ALA A 89 -4.57 4.78 5.03
N SER A 90 -5.28 4.05 5.88
CA SER A 90 -6.43 3.24 5.46
C SER A 90 -7.58 4.08 4.91
N LEU A 91 -7.82 5.28 5.45
CA LEU A 91 -8.84 6.18 4.96
C LEU A 91 -8.54 6.65 3.52
N TYR A 92 -7.30 7.04 3.27
CA TYR A 92 -6.89 7.64 2.00
C TYR A 92 -6.32 6.63 0.98
N ALA A 93 -6.12 5.37 1.35
CA ALA A 93 -5.66 4.33 0.44
C ALA A 93 -6.75 3.81 -0.50
N THR A 94 -8.01 4.12 -0.24
CA THR A 94 -9.14 3.76 -1.11
C THR A 94 -9.21 4.66 -2.34
N LYS A 95 -9.92 4.22 -3.37
CA LYS A 95 -10.09 5.02 -4.59
C LYS A 95 -10.87 6.30 -4.35
N SER A 96 -11.90 6.24 -3.49
CA SER A 96 -12.65 7.42 -3.05
C SER A 96 -11.80 8.35 -2.20
N GLY A 97 -11.06 7.80 -1.23
CA GLY A 97 -10.17 8.58 -0.39
C GLY A 97 -9.10 9.35 -1.18
N CYS A 98 -8.51 8.73 -2.19
CA CYS A 98 -7.59 9.42 -3.11
C CYS A 98 -8.27 10.56 -3.87
N LYS A 99 -9.50 10.35 -4.35
CA LYS A 99 -10.26 11.40 -5.05
C LYS A 99 -10.58 12.58 -4.14
N ASN A 100 -10.90 12.33 -2.87
CA ASN A 100 -11.13 13.39 -1.90
C ASN A 100 -9.87 14.26 -1.70
N ILE A 101 -8.69 13.63 -1.56
CA ILE A 101 -7.41 14.38 -1.50
C ILE A 101 -7.19 15.22 -2.77
N PHE A 102 -7.46 14.68 -3.94
CA PHE A 102 -7.27 15.42 -5.20
C PHE A 102 -8.25 16.59 -5.32
N ALA A 103 -9.50 16.42 -4.86
CA ALA A 103 -10.48 17.50 -4.82
C ALA A 103 -10.05 18.63 -3.88
N ASP A 104 -9.59 18.29 -2.67
CA ASP A 104 -9.09 19.26 -1.69
C ASP A 104 -7.86 20.00 -2.20
N ALA A 105 -6.98 19.30 -2.90
CA ALA A 105 -5.78 19.87 -3.51
C ALA A 105 -6.06 20.61 -4.84
N LYS A 106 -7.32 20.65 -5.30
CA LYS A 106 -7.74 21.24 -6.59
C LYS A 106 -6.97 20.69 -7.80
N VAL A 107 -6.62 19.42 -7.73
CA VAL A 107 -6.00 18.69 -8.84
C VAL A 107 -7.10 18.31 -9.84
N MET A 108 -6.83 18.51 -11.12
CA MET A 108 -7.78 18.14 -12.18
C MET A 108 -7.97 16.62 -12.22
N MET A 109 -9.23 16.19 -12.18
CA MET A 109 -9.62 14.79 -12.21
C MET A 109 -10.58 14.51 -13.37
N PRO A 110 -10.61 13.28 -13.90
CA PRO A 110 -11.65 12.86 -14.83
C PRO A 110 -13.04 12.98 -14.21
N TYR A 111 -14.02 13.29 -15.02
CA TYR A 111 -15.42 13.31 -14.59
C TYR A 111 -15.85 11.95 -14.03
N GLY A 112 -16.62 11.95 -12.98
CA GLY A 112 -17.08 10.74 -12.31
C GLY A 112 -17.64 11.02 -10.93
N ALA A 113 -18.07 9.96 -10.26
CA ALA A 113 -18.55 9.99 -8.89
C ALA A 113 -17.86 8.92 -8.05
N HIS A 114 -17.91 9.07 -6.75
CA HIS A 114 -17.35 8.14 -5.78
C HIS A 114 -18.22 8.15 -4.51
N ASP A 115 -17.93 7.26 -3.57
CA ASP A 115 -18.72 7.07 -2.33
C ASP A 115 -20.18 6.66 -2.61
N ILE A 116 -20.33 5.73 -3.56
CA ILE A 116 -21.61 5.11 -3.95
C ILE A 116 -21.72 3.78 -3.21
N TYR A 117 -22.84 3.56 -2.50
CA TYR A 117 -22.97 2.43 -1.60
C TYR A 117 -24.06 1.43 -2.00
N ASP A 118 -24.96 1.80 -2.91
CA ASP A 118 -26.02 0.92 -3.38
C ASP A 118 -26.29 1.03 -4.88
N GLU A 119 -27.07 0.08 -5.41
CA GLU A 119 -27.37 0.00 -6.85
C GLU A 119 -28.24 1.16 -7.33
N HIS A 120 -29.21 1.59 -6.53
CA HIS A 120 -30.09 2.69 -6.92
C HIS A 120 -29.30 4.01 -7.06
N GLU A 121 -28.44 4.29 -6.09
CA GLU A 121 -27.53 5.43 -6.12
C GLU A 121 -26.58 5.36 -7.32
N LEU A 122 -26.06 4.17 -7.63
CA LEU A 122 -25.20 3.94 -8.80
C LEU A 122 -25.91 4.30 -10.09
N LEU A 123 -27.12 3.76 -10.30
CA LEU A 123 -27.89 3.99 -11.54
C LEU A 123 -28.30 5.46 -11.70
N LEU A 124 -28.74 6.08 -10.61
CA LEU A 124 -29.12 7.49 -10.59
C LEU A 124 -27.93 8.41 -10.90
N THR A 125 -26.78 8.11 -10.29
CA THR A 125 -25.56 8.90 -10.46
C THR A 125 -25.00 8.73 -11.88
N LEU A 126 -25.02 7.50 -12.41
CA LEU A 126 -24.62 7.23 -13.78
C LEU A 126 -25.50 7.97 -14.78
N ALA A 127 -26.81 7.93 -14.61
CA ALA A 127 -27.74 8.66 -15.46
C ALA A 127 -27.46 10.18 -15.48
N LYS A 128 -27.19 10.76 -14.30
CA LYS A 128 -26.79 12.17 -14.19
C LYS A 128 -25.48 12.47 -14.91
N LEU A 129 -24.49 11.59 -14.79
CA LEU A 129 -23.20 11.75 -15.46
C LEU A 129 -23.32 11.67 -16.97
N ILE A 130 -24.09 10.71 -17.50
CA ILE A 130 -24.33 10.56 -18.94
C ILE A 130 -25.05 11.80 -19.48
N ALA A 131 -26.06 12.31 -18.77
CA ALA A 131 -26.79 13.50 -19.17
C ALA A 131 -25.89 14.76 -19.16
N ALA A 132 -25.01 14.89 -18.18
CA ALA A 132 -24.11 16.03 -18.06
C ALA A 132 -22.95 15.99 -19.05
N TYR A 133 -22.49 14.79 -19.45
CA TYR A 133 -21.32 14.59 -20.30
C TYR A 133 -21.61 13.64 -21.47
N PRO A 134 -22.47 14.01 -22.42
CA PRO A 134 -22.94 13.12 -23.48
C PRO A 134 -21.85 12.70 -24.49
N THR A 135 -20.71 13.36 -24.47
CA THR A 135 -19.57 13.03 -25.34
C THR A 135 -18.68 11.92 -24.76
N ILE A 136 -18.92 11.50 -23.52
CA ILE A 136 -18.15 10.41 -22.90
C ILE A 136 -18.82 9.08 -23.27
N GLU A 137 -18.14 8.29 -24.09
CA GLU A 137 -18.67 7.02 -24.60
C GLU A 137 -18.46 5.84 -23.64
N GLN A 138 -17.49 5.92 -22.71
CA GLN A 138 -17.13 4.81 -21.83
C GLN A 138 -17.01 5.25 -20.38
N TRP A 139 -17.62 4.48 -19.48
CA TRP A 139 -17.55 4.67 -18.04
C TRP A 139 -16.90 3.45 -17.38
N ILE A 140 -15.94 3.70 -16.48
CA ILE A 140 -15.21 2.66 -15.77
C ILE A 140 -15.73 2.57 -14.32
N PHE A 141 -16.21 1.40 -13.94
CA PHE A 141 -16.62 1.10 -12.58
C PHE A 141 -15.45 0.47 -11.82
N LYS A 142 -15.18 0.95 -10.62
CA LYS A 142 -14.12 0.44 -9.75
C LYS A 142 -14.67 0.17 -8.37
N ILE A 143 -14.42 -1.03 -7.86
CA ILE A 143 -14.71 -1.33 -6.45
C ILE A 143 -13.83 -0.44 -5.57
N ASN A 144 -14.43 0.14 -4.53
CA ASN A 144 -13.73 1.02 -3.59
C ASN A 144 -13.01 0.20 -2.51
N ASP A 145 -12.03 -0.58 -2.93
CA ASP A 145 -11.14 -1.33 -2.05
C ASP A 145 -9.74 -0.70 -1.99
N GLU A 146 -8.99 -1.06 -0.96
CA GLU A 146 -7.56 -0.81 -0.93
C GLU A 146 -6.90 -1.50 -2.15
N VAL A 147 -5.74 -1.03 -2.57
CA VAL A 147 -4.96 -1.40 -3.77
C VAL A 147 -4.70 -2.93 -3.94
N GLN A 148 -5.64 -3.80 -3.62
CA GLN A 148 -5.53 -5.26 -3.79
C GLN A 148 -6.04 -5.78 -5.14
N ALA A 149 -6.24 -4.92 -6.14
CA ALA A 149 -6.78 -5.30 -7.46
C ALA A 149 -5.84 -6.20 -8.30
N TYR A 150 -4.66 -6.54 -7.84
CA TYR A 150 -3.70 -7.36 -8.60
C TYR A 150 -3.63 -8.84 -8.19
N GLU A 151 -4.48 -9.31 -7.26
CA GLU A 151 -4.47 -10.71 -6.82
C GLU A 151 -5.57 -11.61 -7.43
N LYS A 152 -6.35 -11.11 -8.38
CA LYS A 152 -7.42 -11.88 -9.03
C LYS A 152 -7.25 -11.93 -10.55
N MET A 153 -6.09 -12.32 -11.02
CA MET A 153 -5.89 -12.92 -12.35
C MET A 153 -5.04 -14.18 -12.24
#